data_5b1a2d8d01d723b8effbfe8df1209e97
#
_entry.id   5b1a2d8d01d723b8effbfe8df1209e97
#
_cell.length_a   1.000
_cell.length_b   1.000
_cell.length_c   1.000
_cell.angle_alpha   90.00
_cell.angle_beta   90.00
_cell.angle_gamma   90.00
#
_symmetry.space_group_name_H-M   'P 1'
#
loop_
_entity.id
_entity.type
_entity.pdbx_description
1 polymer ?
#
loop_
_entity_poly.entity_id
_entity_poly.type
_entity_poly.pdbx_seq_one_letter_code
_entity_poly.pdbx_strand_id
1 'polypeptide(L)'
;FLKSGVRPIDSKCKIDNAPGQHGIRRGRLSDYAIQLREKQKVRRIYGVLEKQFRNYYKAADRRKGATGENLLKLLESRLDNVVYRMGYGSTRAESRQLVSHKAITVNGGIVNIASYQVKADDIVAVAEKSKGQLRIQAALQLAAQRGQVDWVEVSAEKMEGTFKRLP
;
A
#
# COMPACT_ATOMS: atom_id res chain seq x y z
N PHE A 1 -4.26 8.50 -3.91
CA PHE A 1 -3.62 7.35 -3.26
C PHE A 1 -4.60 6.36 -2.61
N LEU A 2 -5.80 6.82 -2.21
CA LEU A 2 -6.80 5.99 -1.52
C LEU A 2 -7.88 5.44 -2.47
N LYS A 3 -7.99 5.95 -3.68
CA LYS A 3 -9.00 5.58 -4.66
C LYS A 3 -8.40 4.65 -5.72
N SER A 4 -9.23 3.82 -6.32
CA SER A 4 -8.81 2.81 -7.30
C SER A 4 -8.24 3.37 -8.60
N GLY A 5 -8.56 4.62 -8.95
CA GLY A 5 -8.16 5.20 -10.23
C GLY A 5 -9.06 4.83 -11.42
N VAL A 6 -10.07 3.98 -11.23
CA VAL A 6 -11.03 3.60 -12.28
C VAL A 6 -11.79 4.81 -12.83
N ARG A 7 -12.06 5.80 -11.97
CA ARG A 7 -12.67 7.08 -12.37
C ARG A 7 -11.74 8.22 -12.02
N PRO A 8 -11.69 9.29 -12.82
CA PRO A 8 -10.93 10.50 -12.50
C PRO A 8 -11.31 11.03 -11.11
N ILE A 9 -10.32 11.51 -10.39
CA ILE A 9 -10.51 11.92 -8.99
C ILE A 9 -11.44 13.13 -8.90
N ASP A 10 -11.36 14.02 -9.87
CA ASP A 10 -12.14 15.27 -9.94
C ASP A 10 -13.64 14.99 -10.11
N SER A 11 -14.01 13.93 -10.85
CA SER A 11 -15.40 13.49 -10.97
C SER A 11 -15.96 12.83 -9.71
N LYS A 12 -15.09 12.43 -8.80
CA LYS A 12 -15.42 11.61 -7.62
C LYS A 12 -15.36 12.37 -6.31
N CYS A 13 -14.52 13.38 -6.22
CA CYS A 13 -14.21 14.09 -4.98
C CYS A 13 -14.03 15.58 -5.23
N LYS A 14 -14.61 16.42 -4.37
CA LYS A 14 -14.31 17.85 -4.31
C LYS A 14 -12.95 18.03 -3.63
N ILE A 15 -11.85 18.02 -4.40
CA ILE A 15 -10.49 18.00 -3.86
C ILE A 15 -10.15 19.31 -3.15
N ASP A 16 -10.63 20.43 -3.66
CA ASP A 16 -10.30 21.75 -3.16
C ASP A 16 -10.97 22.11 -1.83
N ASN A 17 -12.02 21.36 -1.49
CA ASN A 17 -12.78 21.59 -0.27
C ASN A 17 -12.48 20.51 0.77
N ALA A 18 -12.01 20.93 1.95
CA ALA A 18 -11.92 20.04 3.08
C ALA A 18 -13.34 19.61 3.52
N PRO A 19 -13.53 18.37 4.04
CA PRO A 19 -14.83 17.92 4.50
C PRO A 19 -15.27 18.71 5.73
N GLY A 20 -16.59 18.89 5.87
CA GLY A 20 -17.24 19.56 6.99
C GLY A 20 -17.78 20.94 6.63
N GLN A 21 -18.58 21.52 7.55
CA GLN A 21 -19.29 22.78 7.38
C GLN A 21 -18.35 23.97 7.10
N HIS A 22 -17.16 23.97 7.71
CA HIS A 22 -16.17 25.05 7.61
C HIS A 22 -14.97 24.73 6.69
N GLY A 23 -15.14 23.78 5.78
CA GLY A 23 -14.06 23.29 4.91
C GLY A 23 -13.40 24.33 4.02
N ILE A 24 -14.10 25.42 3.71
CA ILE A 24 -13.59 26.53 2.86
C ILE A 24 -12.66 27.47 3.66
N ARG A 25 -12.83 27.57 4.98
CA ARG A 25 -12.02 28.45 5.82
C ARG A 25 -10.64 27.86 6.06
N ARG A 26 -9.59 28.48 5.53
CA ARG A 26 -8.19 28.11 5.75
C ARG A 26 -7.53 29.14 6.65
N GLY A 27 -7.29 28.79 7.92
CA GLY A 27 -6.43 29.54 8.82
C GLY A 27 -4.94 29.24 8.59
N ARG A 28 -4.05 30.07 9.14
CA ARG A 28 -2.60 29.81 9.17
C ARG A 28 -2.34 28.50 9.96
N LEU A 29 -1.61 27.58 9.37
CA LEU A 29 -1.22 26.35 10.03
C LEU A 29 0.02 26.57 10.90
N SER A 30 0.01 26.06 12.13
CA SER A 30 1.21 25.98 12.97
C SER A 30 2.12 24.86 12.48
N ASP A 31 3.40 24.91 12.85
CA ASP A 31 4.38 23.85 12.49
C ASP A 31 3.94 22.48 13.01
N TYR A 32 3.38 22.45 14.22
CA TYR A 32 2.78 21.22 14.75
C TYR A 32 1.65 20.69 13.86
N ALA A 33 0.78 21.55 13.36
CA ALA A 33 -0.33 21.14 12.50
C ALA A 33 0.17 20.59 11.16
N ILE A 34 1.24 21.17 10.60
CA ILE A 34 1.88 20.68 9.37
C ILE A 34 2.46 19.28 9.59
N GLN A 35 3.27 19.11 10.64
CA GLN A 35 3.88 17.81 10.97
C GLN A 35 2.82 16.74 11.26
N LEU A 36 1.77 17.09 12.01
CA LEU A 36 0.66 16.18 12.28
C LEU A 36 -0.03 15.73 10.99
N ARG A 37 -0.29 16.65 10.05
CA ARG A 37 -0.92 16.33 8.77
C ARG A 37 -0.06 15.41 7.92
N GLU A 38 1.25 15.62 7.84
CA GLU A 38 2.16 14.75 7.11
C GLU A 38 2.19 13.35 7.73
N LYS A 39 2.30 13.23 9.04
CA LYS A 39 2.18 11.94 9.73
C LYS A 39 0.86 11.25 9.40
N GLN A 40 -0.28 11.95 9.50
CA GLN A 40 -1.60 11.39 9.23
C GLN A 40 -1.76 10.99 7.76
N LYS A 41 -1.19 11.74 6.83
CA LYS A 41 -1.17 11.43 5.40
C LYS A 41 -0.50 10.07 5.16
N VAL A 42 0.75 9.89 5.62
CA VAL A 42 1.49 8.64 5.47
C VAL A 42 0.72 7.48 6.12
N ARG A 43 0.27 7.63 7.35
CA ARG A 43 -0.49 6.62 8.07
C ARG A 43 -1.73 6.15 7.31
N ARG A 44 -2.48 7.09 6.71
CA ARG A 44 -3.69 6.80 5.94
C ARG A 44 -3.39 6.18 4.58
N ILE A 45 -2.31 6.58 3.92
CA ILE A 45 -1.88 5.98 2.65
C ILE A 45 -1.68 4.46 2.81
N TYR A 46 -1.01 4.04 3.89
CA TYR A 46 -0.75 2.63 4.17
C TYR A 46 -1.84 1.93 4.99
N GLY A 47 -2.87 2.65 5.44
CA GLY A 47 -3.97 2.10 6.23
C GLY A 47 -3.54 1.56 7.61
N VAL A 48 -2.52 2.16 8.22
CA VAL A 48 -1.94 1.71 9.49
C VAL A 48 -2.55 2.49 10.66
N LEU A 49 -2.90 1.80 11.75
CA LEU A 49 -3.39 2.42 12.98
C LEU A 49 -2.25 3.09 13.75
N GLU A 50 -2.58 4.08 14.61
CA GLU A 50 -1.61 4.93 15.32
C GLU A 50 -0.60 4.13 16.13
N LYS A 51 -1.06 3.16 16.93
CA LYS A 51 -0.17 2.31 17.75
C LYS A 51 0.84 1.57 16.88
N GLN A 52 0.38 0.97 15.78
CA GLN A 52 1.24 0.22 14.88
C GLN A 52 2.20 1.14 14.12
N PHE A 53 1.74 2.32 13.70
CA PHE A 53 2.60 3.31 13.05
C PHE A 53 3.74 3.76 13.98
N ARG A 54 3.42 4.01 15.25
CA ARG A 54 4.42 4.34 16.28
C ARG A 54 5.45 3.21 16.47
N ASN A 55 5.00 1.95 16.40
CA ASN A 55 5.92 0.81 16.48
C ASN A 55 6.87 0.76 15.26
N TYR A 56 6.37 1.03 14.04
CA TYR A 56 7.21 1.16 12.85
C TYR A 56 8.22 2.30 12.98
N TYR A 57 7.80 3.45 13.49
CA TYR A 57 8.70 4.57 13.72
C TYR A 57 9.83 4.19 14.69
N LYS A 58 9.51 3.60 15.85
CA LYS A 58 10.51 3.12 16.81
C LYS A 58 11.46 2.08 16.21
N ALA A 59 10.96 1.20 15.36
CA ALA A 59 11.79 0.21 14.68
C ALA A 59 12.70 0.85 13.61
N ALA A 60 12.22 1.87 12.91
CA ALA A 60 12.99 2.63 11.93
C ALA A 60 14.11 3.45 12.59
N ASP A 61 13.81 4.06 13.73
CA ASP A 61 14.74 4.90 14.50
C ASP A 61 15.94 4.12 15.03
N ARG A 62 15.76 2.83 15.36
CA ARG A 62 16.83 1.92 15.80
C ARG A 62 17.75 1.46 14.66
N ARG A 63 17.39 1.69 13.41
CA ARG A 63 18.18 1.29 12.25
C ARG A 63 19.19 2.38 11.88
N LYS A 64 20.35 1.97 11.37
CA LYS A 64 21.33 2.91 10.79
C LYS A 64 20.73 3.61 9.57
N GLY A 65 21.02 4.90 9.39
CA GLY A 65 20.56 5.74 8.28
C GLY A 65 19.44 6.68 8.68
N ALA A 66 18.81 7.31 7.71
CA ALA A 66 17.73 8.26 7.92
C ALA A 66 16.45 7.55 8.40
N THR A 67 15.93 7.95 9.57
CA THR A 67 14.72 7.36 10.17
C THR A 67 13.52 7.40 9.24
N GLY A 68 13.35 8.49 8.47
CA GLY A 68 12.25 8.64 7.50
C GLY A 68 12.31 7.61 6.38
N GLU A 69 13.48 7.40 5.78
CA GLU A 69 13.69 6.38 4.74
C GLU A 69 13.45 4.98 5.29
N ASN A 70 14.03 4.67 6.46
CA ASN A 70 13.83 3.39 7.12
C ASN A 70 12.35 3.11 7.41
N LEU A 71 11.58 4.14 7.83
CA LEU A 71 10.15 4.04 8.05
C LEU A 71 9.40 3.72 6.76
N LEU A 72 9.72 4.42 5.66
CA LEU A 72 9.08 4.17 4.37
C LEU A 72 9.43 2.77 3.85
N LYS A 73 10.68 2.33 3.97
CA LYS A 73 11.09 0.97 3.61
C LYS A 73 10.30 -0.10 4.37
N LEU A 74 10.11 0.09 5.68
CA LEU A 74 9.29 -0.81 6.50
C LEU A 74 7.81 -0.83 6.07
N LEU A 75 7.25 0.31 5.70
CA LEU A 75 5.86 0.41 5.25
C LEU A 75 5.67 -0.16 3.85
N GLU A 76 6.63 0.04 2.95
CA GLU A 76 6.59 -0.52 1.58
C GLU A 76 6.79 -2.04 1.59
N SER A 77 7.54 -2.60 2.53
CA SER A 77 7.77 -4.05 2.67
C SER A 77 6.59 -4.83 3.27
N ARG A 78 5.51 -4.16 3.66
CA ARG A 78 4.31 -4.84 4.17
C ARG A 78 3.63 -5.64 3.06
N LEU A 79 3.19 -6.86 3.35
CA LEU A 79 2.56 -7.73 2.36
C LEU A 79 1.33 -7.10 1.69
N ASP A 80 0.46 -6.41 2.46
CA ASP A 80 -0.70 -5.71 1.90
C ASP A 80 -0.29 -4.63 0.88
N ASN A 81 0.81 -3.93 1.13
CA ASN A 81 1.34 -2.93 0.21
C ASN A 81 2.08 -3.56 -0.98
N VAL A 82 2.86 -4.63 -0.76
CA VAL A 82 3.54 -5.35 -1.86
C VAL A 82 2.52 -5.91 -2.85
N VAL A 83 1.44 -6.54 -2.36
CA VAL A 83 0.31 -7.03 -3.18
C VAL A 83 -0.33 -5.89 -4.00
N TYR A 84 -0.47 -4.69 -3.42
CA TYR A 84 -0.93 -3.50 -4.14
C TYR A 84 0.06 -3.04 -5.20
N ARG A 85 1.37 -3.01 -4.89
CA ARG A 85 2.43 -2.62 -5.83
C ARG A 85 2.55 -3.58 -7.00
N MET A 86 2.34 -4.87 -6.76
CA MET A 86 2.28 -5.91 -7.79
C MET A 86 1.00 -5.86 -8.63
N GLY A 87 -0.01 -5.08 -8.21
CA GLY A 87 -1.22 -4.85 -8.99
C GLY A 87 -2.32 -5.89 -8.78
N TYR A 88 -2.23 -6.79 -7.80
CA TYR A 88 -3.28 -7.77 -7.53
C TYR A 88 -4.52 -7.16 -6.87
N GLY A 89 -4.42 -5.95 -6.36
CA GLY A 89 -5.55 -5.15 -5.88
C GLY A 89 -5.52 -3.72 -6.41
N SER A 90 -6.68 -3.16 -6.72
CA SER A 90 -6.82 -1.79 -7.24
C SER A 90 -6.51 -0.73 -6.17
N THR A 91 -6.63 -1.08 -4.89
CA THR A 91 -6.33 -0.24 -3.72
C THR A 91 -5.60 -1.04 -2.65
N ARG A 92 -4.89 -0.35 -1.74
CA ARG A 92 -4.27 -1.00 -0.57
C ARG A 92 -5.31 -1.68 0.35
N ALA A 93 -6.52 -1.13 0.45
CA ALA A 93 -7.60 -1.72 1.23
C ALA A 93 -8.08 -3.05 0.62
N GLU A 94 -8.22 -3.12 -0.68
CA GLU A 94 -8.55 -4.34 -1.40
C GLU A 94 -7.42 -5.38 -1.30
N SER A 95 -6.18 -4.97 -1.48
CA SER A 95 -5.01 -5.84 -1.32
C SER A 95 -4.92 -6.43 0.09
N ARG A 96 -5.20 -5.62 1.11
CA ARG A 96 -5.29 -6.09 2.50
C ARG A 96 -6.41 -7.12 2.69
N GLN A 97 -7.55 -6.94 2.03
CA GLN A 97 -8.63 -7.91 2.06
C GLN A 97 -8.21 -9.23 1.39
N LEU A 98 -7.54 -9.17 0.23
CA LEU A 98 -7.02 -10.36 -0.46
C LEU A 98 -6.07 -11.17 0.45
N VAL A 99 -5.15 -10.49 1.13
CA VAL A 99 -4.25 -11.14 2.10
C VAL A 99 -5.05 -11.78 3.24
N SER A 100 -5.94 -11.03 3.90
CA SER A 100 -6.73 -11.51 5.03
C SER A 100 -7.62 -12.71 4.67
N HIS A 101 -8.11 -12.77 3.44
CA HIS A 101 -8.94 -13.84 2.91
C HIS A 101 -8.13 -15.02 2.34
N LYS A 102 -6.83 -15.09 2.63
CA LYS A 102 -5.95 -16.19 2.23
C LYS A 102 -5.86 -16.38 0.71
N ALA A 103 -5.99 -15.28 -0.05
CA ALA A 103 -5.87 -15.30 -1.50
C ALA A 103 -4.42 -15.11 -1.99
N ILE A 104 -3.46 -14.89 -1.08
CA ILE A 104 -2.06 -14.61 -1.37
C ILE A 104 -1.16 -15.65 -0.74
N THR A 105 -0.13 -16.04 -1.47
CA THR A 105 0.96 -16.91 -1.01
C THR A 105 2.28 -16.16 -1.03
N VAL A 106 3.19 -16.53 -0.14
CA VAL A 106 4.58 -16.09 -0.13
C VAL A 106 5.44 -17.34 -0.12
N ASN A 107 6.33 -17.47 -1.11
CA ASN A 107 7.18 -18.65 -1.30
C ASN A 107 6.36 -19.97 -1.28
N GLY A 108 5.19 -19.98 -1.91
CA GLY A 108 4.29 -21.13 -1.96
C GLY A 108 3.40 -21.33 -0.73
N GLY A 109 3.70 -20.70 0.40
CA GLY A 109 2.90 -20.79 1.63
C GLY A 109 1.81 -19.71 1.72
N ILE A 110 0.60 -20.05 2.17
CA ILE A 110 -0.47 -19.08 2.39
C ILE A 110 -0.13 -18.19 3.57
N VAL A 111 -0.12 -16.85 3.35
CA VAL A 111 0.06 -15.85 4.40
C VAL A 111 -1.16 -14.95 4.46
N ASN A 112 -1.81 -14.88 5.64
CA ASN A 112 -3.02 -14.07 5.86
C ASN A 112 -2.77 -12.84 6.76
N ILE A 113 -1.50 -12.51 7.03
CA ILE A 113 -1.10 -11.40 7.89
C ILE A 113 -0.70 -10.22 7.02
N ALA A 114 -1.53 -9.18 6.98
CA ALA A 114 -1.30 -7.98 6.16
C ALA A 114 0.00 -7.23 6.50
N SER A 115 0.44 -7.30 7.76
CA SER A 115 1.68 -6.67 8.24
C SER A 115 2.92 -7.53 8.09
N TYR A 116 2.83 -8.72 7.47
CA TYR A 116 3.97 -9.57 7.17
C TYR A 116 5.01 -8.76 6.39
N GLN A 117 6.27 -8.84 6.80
CA GLN A 117 7.38 -8.13 6.15
C GLN A 117 7.98 -9.01 5.07
N VAL A 118 7.76 -8.61 3.83
CA VAL A 118 8.34 -9.28 2.65
C VAL A 118 9.83 -8.93 2.58
N LYS A 119 10.66 -9.91 2.30
CA LYS A 119 12.12 -9.77 2.15
C LYS A 119 12.49 -9.76 0.67
N ALA A 120 13.71 -9.31 0.39
CA ALA A 120 14.28 -9.44 -0.95
C ALA A 120 14.24 -10.91 -1.40
N ASP A 121 13.97 -11.11 -2.67
CA ASP A 121 13.83 -12.40 -3.37
C ASP A 121 12.62 -13.26 -2.97
N ASP A 122 11.74 -12.75 -2.07
CA ASP A 122 10.48 -13.43 -1.80
C ASP A 122 9.56 -13.39 -3.03
N ILE A 123 8.96 -14.54 -3.32
CA ILE A 123 7.98 -14.71 -4.39
C ILE A 123 6.58 -14.56 -3.80
N VAL A 124 5.84 -13.57 -4.27
CA VAL A 124 4.45 -13.31 -3.85
C VAL A 124 3.52 -13.65 -5.00
N ALA A 125 2.60 -14.57 -4.79
CA ALA A 125 1.68 -15.03 -5.82
C ALA A 125 0.22 -15.05 -5.35
N VAL A 126 -0.69 -15.05 -6.32
CA VAL A 126 -2.11 -15.30 -6.05
C VAL A 126 -2.33 -16.80 -5.90
N ALA A 127 -2.99 -17.23 -4.83
CA ALA A 127 -3.33 -18.63 -4.60
C ALA A 127 -4.19 -19.19 -5.75
N GLU A 128 -3.94 -20.41 -6.19
CA GLU A 128 -4.58 -21.04 -7.36
C GLU A 128 -6.11 -20.90 -7.35
N LYS A 129 -6.73 -21.20 -6.21
CA LYS A 129 -8.18 -21.06 -6.01
C LYS A 129 -8.73 -19.65 -6.20
N SER A 130 -7.86 -18.64 -6.15
CA SER A 130 -8.23 -17.21 -6.23
C SER A 130 -7.90 -16.57 -7.56
N LYS A 131 -7.16 -17.23 -8.46
CA LYS A 131 -6.76 -16.69 -9.77
C LYS A 131 -7.95 -16.37 -10.67
N GLY A 132 -9.06 -17.12 -10.56
CA GLY A 132 -10.28 -16.88 -11.30
C GLY A 132 -11.09 -15.64 -10.89
N GLN A 133 -10.68 -14.89 -9.87
CA GLN A 133 -11.42 -13.72 -9.41
C GLN A 133 -11.31 -12.55 -10.40
N LEU A 134 -12.43 -12.13 -10.98
CA LEU A 134 -12.51 -11.01 -11.95
C LEU A 134 -11.92 -9.71 -11.40
N ARG A 135 -12.06 -9.46 -10.09
CA ARG A 135 -11.50 -8.26 -9.46
C ARG A 135 -9.97 -8.20 -9.52
N ILE A 136 -9.28 -9.35 -9.43
CA ILE A 136 -7.81 -9.42 -9.53
C ILE A 136 -7.38 -9.14 -10.96
N GLN A 137 -8.07 -9.71 -11.94
CA GLN A 137 -7.81 -9.49 -13.36
C GLN A 137 -8.01 -8.01 -13.73
N ALA A 138 -9.11 -7.40 -13.27
CA ALA A 138 -9.36 -5.97 -13.46
C ALA A 138 -8.31 -5.09 -12.78
N ALA A 139 -7.83 -5.48 -11.59
CA ALA A 139 -6.77 -4.76 -10.90
C ALA A 139 -5.44 -4.82 -11.65
N LEU A 140 -5.08 -5.97 -12.23
CA LEU A 140 -3.88 -6.12 -13.06
C LEU A 140 -3.92 -5.24 -14.31
N GLN A 141 -5.07 -5.13 -14.97
CA GLN A 141 -5.25 -4.21 -16.11
C GLN A 141 -5.03 -2.74 -15.71
N LEU A 142 -5.56 -2.32 -14.55
CA LEU A 142 -5.33 -0.98 -14.02
C LEU A 142 -3.86 -0.76 -13.62
N ALA A 143 -3.20 -1.79 -13.10
CA ALA A 143 -1.78 -1.72 -12.73
C ALA A 143 -0.88 -1.53 -13.95
N ALA A 144 -1.19 -2.17 -15.07
CA ALA A 144 -0.47 -2.00 -16.34
C ALA A 144 -0.47 -0.54 -16.82
N GLN A 145 -1.60 0.18 -16.63
CA GLN A 145 -1.70 1.61 -16.96
C GLN A 145 -0.93 2.51 -15.99
N ARG A 146 -0.76 2.09 -14.74
CA ARG A 146 -0.10 2.87 -13.69
C ARG A 146 1.42 2.81 -13.76
N GLY A 147 1.96 1.76 -14.38
CA GLY A 147 3.37 1.42 -14.35
C GLY A 147 3.79 0.65 -13.09
N GLN A 148 4.84 -0.11 -13.21
CA GLN A 148 5.43 -0.89 -12.12
C GLN A 148 6.55 -0.08 -11.45
N VAL A 149 6.84 -0.41 -10.20
CA VAL A 149 7.97 0.15 -9.44
C VAL A 149 9.18 -0.76 -9.57
N ASP A 150 10.39 -0.19 -9.51
CA ASP A 150 11.64 -0.88 -9.82
C ASP A 150 12.00 -2.05 -8.90
N TRP A 151 11.45 -2.07 -7.68
CA TRP A 151 11.76 -3.10 -6.68
C TRP A 151 10.84 -4.31 -6.70
N VAL A 152 9.86 -4.36 -7.63
CA VAL A 152 9.03 -5.53 -7.88
C VAL A 152 9.07 -5.92 -9.35
N GLU A 153 9.03 -7.22 -9.61
CA GLU A 153 8.84 -7.79 -10.94
C GLU A 153 7.61 -8.66 -10.92
N VAL A 154 6.74 -8.50 -11.91
CA VAL A 154 5.44 -9.18 -11.94
C VAL A 154 5.21 -9.84 -13.27
N SER A 155 4.88 -11.13 -13.25
CA SER A 155 4.30 -11.85 -14.37
C SER A 155 2.79 -11.84 -14.23
N ALA A 156 2.11 -11.04 -15.04
CA ALA A 156 0.66 -10.93 -15.02
C ALA A 156 -0.04 -12.25 -15.41
N GLU A 157 0.56 -13.02 -16.33
CA GLU A 157 0.02 -14.30 -16.80
C GLU A 157 0.01 -15.36 -15.70
N LYS A 158 1.11 -15.47 -14.96
CA LYS A 158 1.25 -16.42 -13.85
C LYS A 158 0.59 -15.92 -12.57
N MET A 159 0.26 -14.62 -12.49
CA MET A 159 -0.16 -13.91 -11.25
C MET A 159 0.83 -14.13 -10.11
N GLU A 160 2.12 -14.02 -10.44
CA GLU A 160 3.26 -14.21 -9.57
C GLU A 160 4.22 -13.03 -9.72
N GLY A 161 4.82 -12.61 -8.63
CA GLY A 161 5.79 -11.53 -8.65
C GLY A 161 6.90 -11.73 -7.63
N THR A 162 8.08 -11.19 -7.94
CA THR A 162 9.25 -11.23 -7.06
C THR A 162 9.51 -9.86 -6.47
N PHE A 163 9.74 -9.80 -5.16
CA PHE A 163 10.18 -8.60 -4.46
C PHE A 163 11.71 -8.52 -4.51
N LYS A 164 12.25 -7.83 -5.52
CA LYS A 164 13.71 -7.85 -5.85
C LYS A 164 14.58 -7.24 -4.75
N ARG A 165 14.17 -6.12 -4.20
CA ARG A 165 14.96 -5.35 -3.22
C ARG A 165 14.07 -4.44 -2.38
N LEU A 166 14.63 -3.95 -1.29
CA LEU A 166 14.01 -2.86 -0.52
C LEU A 166 13.98 -1.57 -1.36
N PRO A 167 12.90 -0.79 -1.32
CA PRO A 167 12.80 0.49 -2.02
C PRO A 167 13.78 1.54 -1.51
#